data_c5b1ae5af6e9624555f6477ddc2fef70
#
_entry.id   c5b1ae5af6e9624555f6477ddc2fef70
#
_cell.length_a   1.000
_cell.length_b   1.000
_cell.length_c   1.000
_cell.angle_alpha   90.00
_cell.angle_beta   90.00
_cell.angle_gamma   90.00
#
_symmetry.space_group_name_H-M   'P 1'
#
loop_
_entity.id
_entity.type
_entity.pdbx_description
1 polymer ?
#
loop_
_entity_poly.entity_id
_entity_poly.type
_entity_poly.pdbx_seq_one_letter_code
_entity_poly.pdbx_strand_id
1 'polypeptide(L)'
;ILHQATSQSLVLIDEIGRGTSTYDGLSLAWACAEWLAKKTRSLTLFATHYFELTALPEQIEGIANIHLDALEHNNTIAFMHAVQDGAASKSYGLAVAALAGVPQSVIKLAKQKLHQLEKLSAQNGDQQIQHLRVLNQYQGELAFEAEPDALREAIEQLDPDELSPKQALAYLYQLKKML
;
A
#
# COMPACT_ATOMS: atom_id res chain seq x y z
N ILE A 1 1.69 11.84 -7.90
CA ILE A 1 2.89 10.99 -7.90
C ILE A 1 2.70 9.86 -8.89
N LEU A 2 1.72 8.94 -8.71
CA LEU A 2 1.55 7.72 -9.49
C LEU A 2 1.41 7.96 -11.02
N HIS A 3 0.79 9.06 -11.44
CA HIS A 3 0.63 9.41 -12.86
C HIS A 3 1.86 10.07 -13.50
N GLN A 4 2.78 10.61 -12.70
CA GLN A 4 3.87 11.43 -13.22
C GLN A 4 5.27 10.88 -12.91
N ALA A 5 5.38 9.99 -11.93
CA ALA A 5 6.65 9.38 -11.57
C ALA A 5 7.14 8.47 -12.69
N THR A 6 8.45 8.49 -12.91
CA THR A 6 9.16 7.66 -13.90
C THR A 6 10.24 6.84 -13.20
N SER A 7 10.92 5.96 -13.92
CA SER A 7 12.05 5.18 -13.39
C SER A 7 13.25 6.03 -12.95
N GLN A 8 13.27 7.32 -13.28
CA GLN A 8 14.30 8.28 -12.85
C GLN A 8 13.83 9.17 -11.69
N SER A 9 12.64 8.93 -11.16
CA SER A 9 12.09 9.69 -10.02
C SER A 9 12.55 9.11 -8.69
N LEU A 10 12.81 9.99 -7.72
CA LEU A 10 12.82 9.65 -6.30
C LEU A 10 11.43 9.92 -5.72
N VAL A 11 10.80 8.89 -5.21
CA VAL A 11 9.46 8.96 -4.62
C VAL A 11 9.56 8.78 -3.12
N LEU A 12 8.94 9.68 -2.36
CA LEU A 12 8.85 9.62 -0.91
C LEU A 12 7.38 9.47 -0.53
N ILE A 13 7.02 8.33 0.07
CA ILE A 13 5.67 8.06 0.58
C ILE A 13 5.76 7.99 2.11
N ASP A 14 4.87 8.74 2.76
CA ASP A 14 4.78 8.78 4.21
C ASP A 14 3.36 8.40 4.64
N GLU A 15 3.21 7.20 5.19
CA GLU A 15 2.03 6.65 5.84
C GLU A 15 0.72 6.80 5.03
N ILE A 16 0.75 6.49 3.75
CA ILE A 16 -0.44 6.45 2.89
C ILE A 16 -1.48 5.47 3.47
N GLY A 17 -2.77 5.80 3.34
CA GLY A 17 -3.88 4.96 3.79
C GLY A 17 -4.40 5.32 5.19
N ARG A 18 -3.93 6.40 5.82
CA ARG A 18 -4.53 6.93 7.06
C ARG A 18 -5.86 7.62 6.80
N GLY A 19 -6.74 7.60 7.80
CA GLY A 19 -8.04 8.32 7.75
C GLY A 19 -9.18 7.51 7.11
N THR A 20 -9.00 6.22 6.88
CA THR A 20 -10.02 5.28 6.43
C THR A 20 -10.00 4.00 7.26
N SER A 21 -10.77 2.98 6.89
CA SER A 21 -10.71 1.67 7.56
C SER A 21 -9.33 1.03 7.39
N THR A 22 -8.93 0.20 8.35
CA THR A 22 -7.60 -0.43 8.32
C THR A 22 -7.36 -1.21 7.02
N TYR A 23 -8.34 -1.99 6.57
CA TYR A 23 -8.20 -2.80 5.36
C TYR A 23 -8.19 -1.98 4.07
N ASP A 24 -9.00 -0.91 3.97
CA ASP A 24 -8.96 -0.01 2.81
C ASP A 24 -7.61 0.69 2.72
N GLY A 25 -7.11 1.19 3.86
CA GLY A 25 -5.81 1.85 3.93
C GLY A 25 -4.66 0.91 3.58
N LEU A 26 -4.67 -0.31 4.12
CA LEU A 26 -3.69 -1.35 3.81
C LEU A 26 -3.72 -1.73 2.32
N SER A 27 -4.91 -1.95 1.77
CA SER A 27 -5.07 -2.32 0.35
C SER A 27 -4.53 -1.23 -0.57
N LEU A 28 -4.82 0.04 -0.27
CA LEU A 28 -4.31 1.16 -1.03
C LEU A 28 -2.79 1.29 -0.92
N ALA A 29 -2.24 1.16 0.29
CA ALA A 29 -0.80 1.23 0.52
C ALA A 29 -0.06 0.10 -0.22
N TRP A 30 -0.61 -1.13 -0.17
CA TRP A 30 -0.07 -2.28 -0.88
C TRP A 30 -0.05 -2.05 -2.39
N ALA A 31 -1.18 -1.67 -2.98
CA ALA A 31 -1.30 -1.41 -4.41
C ALA A 31 -0.35 -0.29 -4.87
N CYS A 32 -0.20 0.78 -4.07
CA CYS A 32 0.75 1.86 -4.38
C CYS A 32 2.20 1.39 -4.34
N ALA A 33 2.60 0.60 -3.34
CA ALA A 33 3.95 0.07 -3.21
C ALA A 33 4.28 -0.85 -4.38
N GLU A 34 3.37 -1.76 -4.71
CA GLU A 34 3.51 -2.68 -5.84
C GLU A 34 3.59 -1.94 -7.18
N TRP A 35 2.74 -0.94 -7.41
CA TRP A 35 2.78 -0.12 -8.61
C TRP A 35 4.12 0.61 -8.78
N LEU A 36 4.61 1.24 -7.72
CA LEU A 36 5.89 1.95 -7.75
C LEU A 36 7.06 1.01 -8.02
N ALA A 37 7.05 -0.19 -7.46
CA ALA A 37 8.09 -1.18 -7.65
C ALA A 37 8.06 -1.82 -9.04
N LYS A 38 6.89 -2.31 -9.49
CA LYS A 38 6.77 -3.10 -10.73
C LYS A 38 6.58 -2.24 -11.98
N LYS A 39 5.70 -1.22 -11.90
CA LYS A 39 5.29 -0.44 -13.07
C LYS A 39 6.16 0.79 -13.26
N THR A 40 6.26 1.63 -12.26
CA THR A 40 7.05 2.87 -12.33
C THR A 40 8.54 2.59 -12.27
N ARG A 41 8.94 1.61 -11.42
CA ARG A 41 10.34 1.24 -11.15
C ARG A 41 11.17 2.44 -10.66
N SER A 42 10.54 3.32 -9.92
CA SER A 42 11.18 4.50 -9.32
C SER A 42 11.97 4.12 -8.08
N LEU A 43 13.02 4.88 -7.78
CA LEU A 43 13.65 4.80 -6.47
C LEU A 43 12.65 5.34 -5.43
N THR A 44 12.23 4.49 -4.51
CA THR A 44 11.14 4.82 -3.58
C THR A 44 11.55 4.56 -2.14
N LEU A 45 11.33 5.54 -1.26
CA LEU A 45 11.30 5.37 0.18
C LEU A 45 9.85 5.37 0.63
N PHE A 46 9.40 4.25 1.19
CA PHE A 46 8.01 4.02 1.57
C PHE A 46 7.90 3.79 3.07
N ALA A 47 7.58 4.85 3.81
CA ALA A 47 7.32 4.77 5.25
C ALA A 47 5.88 4.32 5.49
N THR A 48 5.68 3.31 6.32
CA THR A 48 4.37 2.76 6.65
C THR A 48 4.34 2.16 8.05
N HIS A 49 3.16 2.15 8.65
CA HIS A 49 2.86 1.45 9.88
C HIS A 49 2.16 0.09 9.63
N TYR A 50 1.88 -0.25 8.38
CA TYR A 50 1.29 -1.54 8.01
C TYR A 50 2.36 -2.62 8.01
N PHE A 51 2.35 -3.45 9.05
CA PHE A 51 3.32 -4.55 9.19
C PHE A 51 3.21 -5.58 8.05
N GLU A 52 2.02 -5.74 7.50
CA GLU A 52 1.75 -6.67 6.40
C GLU A 52 2.59 -6.37 5.14
N LEU A 53 2.95 -5.10 4.90
CA LEU A 53 3.79 -4.73 3.77
C LEU A 53 5.23 -5.24 3.89
N THR A 54 5.65 -5.68 5.06
CA THR A 54 6.98 -6.29 5.24
C THR A 54 7.14 -7.60 4.48
N ALA A 55 6.07 -8.21 4.02
CA ALA A 55 6.09 -9.39 3.17
C ALA A 55 6.38 -9.10 1.68
N LEU A 56 6.35 -7.83 1.25
CA LEU A 56 6.57 -7.46 -0.15
C LEU A 56 7.93 -7.90 -0.72
N PRO A 57 9.06 -7.85 0.00
CA PRO A 57 10.34 -8.31 -0.51
C PRO A 57 10.39 -9.79 -0.88
N GLU A 58 9.53 -10.62 -0.27
CA GLU A 58 9.43 -12.04 -0.59
C GLU A 58 8.70 -12.30 -1.91
N GLN A 59 7.90 -11.32 -2.36
CA GLN A 59 7.02 -11.43 -3.53
C GLN A 59 7.49 -10.59 -4.72
N ILE A 60 8.27 -9.53 -4.46
CA ILE A 60 8.66 -8.56 -5.49
C ILE A 60 10.15 -8.28 -5.37
N GLU A 61 10.89 -8.61 -6.41
CA GLU A 61 12.31 -8.30 -6.52
C GLU A 61 12.54 -6.78 -6.56
N GLY A 62 13.61 -6.32 -5.91
CA GLY A 62 13.99 -4.91 -5.85
C GLY A 62 13.33 -4.13 -4.71
N ILE A 63 12.58 -4.80 -3.82
CA ILE A 63 12.11 -4.25 -2.55
C ILE A 63 12.97 -4.77 -1.41
N ALA A 64 13.29 -3.92 -0.44
CA ALA A 64 13.94 -4.30 0.79
C ALA A 64 13.25 -3.65 2.00
N ASN A 65 13.19 -4.36 3.11
CA ASN A 65 12.75 -3.81 4.38
C ASN A 65 13.93 -3.14 5.09
N ILE A 66 13.68 -1.98 5.63
CA ILE A 66 14.56 -1.28 6.56
C ILE A 66 13.73 -0.75 7.73
N HIS A 67 14.35 -0.57 8.88
CA HIS A 67 13.70 0.06 10.03
C HIS A 67 14.63 1.02 10.74
N LEU A 68 14.05 1.91 11.56
CA LEU A 68 14.79 2.79 12.45
C LEU A 68 14.95 2.09 13.78
N ASP A 69 16.21 1.98 14.24
CA ASP A 69 16.54 1.31 15.51
C ASP A 69 16.13 2.16 16.71
N ALA A 70 15.61 1.49 17.72
CA ALA A 70 15.24 2.09 19.01
C ALA A 70 15.61 1.16 20.17
N LEU A 71 16.28 1.69 21.17
CA LEU A 71 16.65 0.98 22.38
C LEU A 71 15.65 1.27 23.49
N GLU A 72 15.07 0.21 24.04
CA GLU A 72 14.22 0.28 25.24
C GLU A 72 15.07 -0.05 26.46
N HIS A 73 15.20 0.93 27.36
CA HIS A 73 15.90 0.75 28.63
C HIS A 73 15.07 1.34 29.76
N ASN A 74 14.77 0.55 30.81
CA ASN A 74 14.05 0.97 32.02
C ASN A 74 12.76 1.78 31.73
N ASN A 75 11.88 1.29 30.86
CA ASN A 75 10.64 1.98 30.47
C ASN A 75 10.84 3.31 29.68
N THR A 76 12.06 3.59 29.24
CA THR A 76 12.39 4.73 28.40
C THR A 76 12.85 4.23 27.04
N ILE A 77 12.51 4.94 25.98
CA ILE A 77 12.99 4.65 24.61
C ILE A 77 14.00 5.70 24.21
N ALA A 78 15.12 5.25 23.67
CA ALA A 78 16.07 6.06 22.95
C ALA A 78 16.02 5.70 21.45
N PHE A 79 15.67 6.66 20.61
CA PHE A 79 15.74 6.51 19.16
C PHE A 79 17.18 6.71 18.71
N MET A 80 17.76 5.68 18.13
CA MET A 80 19.17 5.71 17.71
C MET A 80 19.37 6.47 16.39
N HIS A 81 18.29 6.80 15.67
CA HIS A 81 18.32 7.45 14.36
C HIS A 81 19.22 6.72 13.34
N ALA A 82 19.40 5.43 13.55
CA ALA A 82 20.16 4.55 12.67
C ALA A 82 19.22 3.67 11.88
N VAL A 83 19.47 3.58 10.57
CA VAL A 83 18.76 2.67 9.69
C VAL A 83 19.39 1.29 9.80
N GLN A 84 18.56 0.28 9.99
CA GLN A 84 18.96 -1.13 10.04
C GLN A 84 18.23 -1.92 8.96
N ASP A 85 18.86 -2.97 8.45
CA ASP A 85 18.26 -3.89 7.49
C ASP A 85 17.18 -4.75 8.15
N GLY A 86 16.17 -5.09 7.36
CA GLY A 86 15.07 -5.94 7.79
C GLY A 86 13.86 -5.17 8.33
N ALA A 87 12.78 -5.92 8.57
CA ALA A 87 11.55 -5.38 9.15
C ALA A 87 11.71 -5.07 10.65
N ALA A 88 11.00 -4.06 11.14
CA ALA A 88 10.91 -3.81 12.57
C ALA A 88 10.26 -5.01 13.28
N SER A 89 10.81 -5.45 14.39
CA SER A 89 10.27 -6.62 15.15
C SER A 89 9.11 -6.25 16.06
N LYS A 90 8.94 -4.98 16.41
CA LYS A 90 7.88 -4.48 17.31
C LYS A 90 7.60 -2.99 17.08
N SER A 91 6.42 -2.55 17.55
CA SER A 91 6.08 -1.13 17.61
C SER A 91 6.40 -0.54 18.98
N TYR A 92 6.71 0.76 19.02
CA TYR A 92 7.04 1.48 20.26
C TYR A 92 5.95 2.48 20.67
N GLY A 93 4.75 2.41 20.08
CA GLY A 93 3.68 3.39 20.28
C GLY A 93 3.30 3.62 21.75
N LEU A 94 3.18 2.56 22.55
CA LEU A 94 2.84 2.70 23.97
C LEU A 94 3.95 3.32 24.80
N ALA A 95 5.18 3.06 24.43
CA ALA A 95 6.32 3.65 25.14
C ALA A 95 6.50 5.13 24.75
N VAL A 96 6.27 5.48 23.49
CA VAL A 96 6.21 6.88 23.03
C VAL A 96 5.06 7.62 23.73
N ALA A 97 3.89 7.00 23.85
CA ALA A 97 2.76 7.58 24.58
C ALA A 97 3.09 7.84 26.07
N ALA A 98 3.83 6.93 26.71
CA ALA A 98 4.31 7.14 28.08
C ALA A 98 5.28 8.32 28.18
N LEU A 99 6.22 8.46 27.24
CA LEU A 99 7.13 9.60 27.16
C LEU A 99 6.40 10.93 26.90
N ALA A 100 5.32 10.89 26.12
CA ALA A 100 4.47 12.05 25.85
C ALA A 100 3.58 12.44 27.05
N GLY A 101 3.68 11.75 28.19
CA GLY A 101 2.98 12.10 29.42
C GLY A 101 1.59 11.50 29.56
N VAL A 102 1.23 10.48 28.77
CA VAL A 102 -0.03 9.75 28.99
C VAL A 102 0.00 9.08 30.38
N PRO A 103 -1.07 9.19 31.19
CA PRO A 103 -1.09 8.66 32.54
C PRO A 103 -0.73 7.17 32.60
N GLN A 104 0.09 6.77 33.57
CA GLN A 104 0.59 5.41 33.72
C GLN A 104 -0.52 4.36 33.87
N SER A 105 -1.66 4.73 34.48
CA SER A 105 -2.85 3.86 34.56
C SER A 105 -3.41 3.52 33.19
N VAL A 106 -3.43 4.50 32.26
CA VAL A 106 -3.87 4.32 30.86
C VAL A 106 -2.88 3.44 30.10
N ILE A 107 -1.58 3.71 30.25
CA ILE A 107 -0.52 2.90 29.62
C ILE A 107 -0.60 1.44 30.06
N LYS A 108 -0.81 1.19 31.38
CA LYS A 108 -0.96 -0.17 31.90
C LYS A 108 -2.17 -0.89 31.30
N LEU A 109 -3.32 -0.20 31.20
CA LEU A 109 -4.54 -0.75 30.57
C LEU A 109 -4.30 -1.03 29.08
N ALA A 110 -3.66 -0.10 28.37
CA ALA A 110 -3.33 -0.26 26.94
C ALA A 110 -2.41 -1.46 26.70
N LYS A 111 -1.37 -1.67 27.54
CA LYS A 111 -0.49 -2.86 27.46
C LYS A 111 -1.28 -4.16 27.65
N GLN A 112 -2.19 -4.20 28.62
CA GLN A 112 -3.07 -5.37 28.83
C GLN A 112 -3.96 -5.65 27.62
N LYS A 113 -4.51 -4.58 27.02
CA LYS A 113 -5.37 -4.70 25.84
C LYS A 113 -4.59 -5.14 24.61
N LEU A 114 -3.40 -4.58 24.39
CA LEU A 114 -2.50 -5.00 23.31
C LEU A 114 -2.21 -6.50 23.40
N HIS A 115 -1.82 -6.99 24.58
CA HIS A 115 -1.55 -8.41 24.76
C HIS A 115 -2.77 -9.32 24.51
N GLN A 116 -4.00 -8.85 24.83
CA GLN A 116 -5.23 -9.58 24.47
C GLN A 116 -5.43 -9.62 22.95
N LEU A 117 -5.21 -8.49 22.26
CA LEU A 117 -5.37 -8.40 20.81
C LEU A 117 -4.34 -9.27 20.09
N GLU A 118 -3.08 -9.27 20.53
CA GLU A 118 -2.02 -10.12 19.98
C GLU A 118 -2.33 -11.61 20.15
N LYS A 119 -2.86 -12.01 21.31
CA LYS A 119 -3.31 -13.39 21.53
C LYS A 119 -4.46 -13.80 20.60
N LEU A 120 -5.44 -12.93 20.41
CA LEU A 120 -6.56 -13.16 19.49
C LEU A 120 -6.07 -13.26 18.03
N SER A 121 -5.13 -12.40 17.63
CA SER A 121 -4.51 -12.46 16.31
C SER A 121 -3.70 -13.74 16.12
N ALA A 122 -2.94 -14.19 17.11
CA ALA A 122 -2.20 -15.44 17.06
C ALA A 122 -3.12 -16.68 16.97
N GLN A 123 -4.26 -16.66 17.66
CA GLN A 123 -5.25 -17.74 17.59
C GLN A 123 -6.03 -17.75 16.25
N ASN A 124 -6.22 -16.60 15.65
CA ASN A 124 -6.86 -16.44 14.33
C ASN A 124 -5.83 -16.45 13.18
N GLY A 125 -4.54 -16.51 13.49
CA GLY A 125 -3.43 -16.39 12.54
C GLY A 125 -3.48 -17.44 11.43
N ASP A 126 -3.92 -18.67 11.72
CA ASP A 126 -4.14 -19.69 10.69
C ASP A 126 -5.30 -19.34 9.74
N GLN A 127 -6.34 -18.67 10.22
CA GLN A 127 -7.44 -18.22 9.39
C GLN A 127 -7.10 -16.93 8.63
N GLN A 128 -6.31 -16.04 9.22
CA GLN A 128 -5.89 -14.80 8.58
C GLN A 128 -4.81 -15.02 7.53
N ILE A 129 -3.89 -15.95 7.75
CA ILE A 129 -2.92 -16.43 6.74
C ILE A 129 -3.66 -17.15 5.60
N GLN A 130 -4.70 -17.94 5.91
CA GLN A 130 -5.58 -18.50 4.89
C GLN A 130 -6.37 -17.41 4.16
N HIS A 131 -6.84 -16.36 4.84
CA HIS A 131 -7.52 -15.23 4.20
C HIS A 131 -6.58 -14.41 3.30
N LEU A 132 -5.34 -14.18 3.73
CA LEU A 132 -4.30 -13.56 2.89
C LEU A 132 -3.87 -14.47 1.73
N ARG A 133 -3.84 -15.80 1.93
CA ARG A 133 -3.62 -16.76 0.83
C ARG A 133 -4.78 -16.81 -0.14
N VAL A 134 -6.01 -16.71 0.33
CA VAL A 134 -7.22 -16.61 -0.50
C VAL A 134 -7.22 -15.27 -1.26
N LEU A 135 -6.86 -14.16 -0.61
CA LEU A 135 -6.69 -12.87 -1.29
C LEU A 135 -5.57 -12.91 -2.34
N ASN A 136 -4.46 -13.59 -2.07
CA ASN A 136 -3.40 -13.82 -3.08
C ASN A 136 -3.85 -14.75 -4.22
N GLN A 137 -4.73 -15.73 -3.98
CA GLN A 137 -5.35 -16.51 -5.05
C GLN A 137 -6.30 -15.67 -5.91
N TYR A 138 -7.06 -14.74 -5.29
CA TYR A 138 -7.89 -13.79 -6.03
C TYR A 138 -7.06 -12.69 -6.72
N GLN A 139 -5.87 -12.33 -6.21
CA GLN A 139 -4.96 -11.39 -6.89
C GLN A 139 -4.28 -12.00 -8.14
N GLY A 140 -4.21 -13.33 -8.24
CA GLY A 140 -3.81 -14.01 -9.47
C GLY A 140 -4.87 -13.91 -10.58
N GLU A 141 -6.12 -13.61 -10.23
CA GLU A 141 -7.25 -13.43 -11.16
C GLU A 141 -7.76 -11.99 -11.24
N LEU A 142 -7.28 -11.08 -10.41
CA LEU A 142 -7.35 -9.65 -10.65
C LEU A 142 -6.18 -9.25 -11.60
N ALA A 143 -6.05 -9.93 -12.71
CA ALA A 143 -5.82 -9.20 -13.92
C ALA A 143 -6.91 -8.12 -13.91
N PHE A 144 -6.52 -6.86 -13.76
CA PHE A 144 -7.36 -5.77 -14.21
C PHE A 144 -7.64 -6.09 -15.68
N GLU A 145 -8.69 -6.85 -15.95
CA GLU A 145 -9.46 -6.62 -17.14
C GLU A 145 -9.87 -5.16 -16.96
N ALA A 146 -9.10 -4.28 -17.58
CA ALA A 146 -9.58 -2.94 -17.85
C ALA A 146 -10.96 -3.20 -18.46
N GLU A 147 -12.04 -2.77 -17.80
CA GLU A 147 -13.35 -2.74 -18.45
C GLU A 147 -13.06 -2.19 -19.82
N PRO A 148 -13.46 -2.89 -20.88
CA PRO A 148 -13.14 -2.47 -22.23
C PRO A 148 -13.64 -1.04 -22.33
N ASP A 149 -12.70 -0.11 -22.43
CA ASP A 149 -13.02 1.30 -22.65
C ASP A 149 -13.56 1.35 -24.08
N ALA A 150 -14.88 1.14 -24.18
CA ALA A 150 -15.60 1.06 -25.45
C ALA A 150 -15.32 2.30 -26.31
N LEU A 151 -15.02 3.43 -25.69
CA LEU A 151 -14.60 4.66 -26.38
C LEU A 151 -13.20 4.49 -26.99
N ARG A 152 -12.27 3.91 -26.24
CA ARG A 152 -10.91 3.66 -26.69
C ARG A 152 -10.87 2.65 -27.82
N GLU A 153 -11.60 1.54 -27.69
CA GLU A 153 -11.72 0.53 -28.75
C GLU A 153 -12.34 1.11 -30.02
N ALA A 154 -13.38 1.94 -29.90
CA ALA A 154 -14.00 2.59 -31.03
C ALA A 154 -13.05 3.56 -31.74
N ILE A 155 -12.15 4.24 -31.00
CA ILE A 155 -11.14 5.13 -31.57
C ILE A 155 -10.02 4.31 -32.24
N GLU A 156 -9.55 3.23 -31.63
CA GLU A 156 -8.48 2.38 -32.16
C GLU A 156 -8.88 1.64 -33.45
N GLN A 157 -10.18 1.34 -33.63
CA GLN A 157 -10.71 0.70 -34.84
C GLN A 157 -11.01 1.67 -35.98
N LEU A 158 -10.88 2.98 -35.74
CA LEU A 158 -11.25 4.00 -36.72
C LEU A 158 -10.04 4.37 -37.57
N ASP A 159 -10.18 4.16 -38.90
CA ASP A 159 -9.22 4.67 -39.86
C ASP A 159 -9.71 6.04 -40.39
N PRO A 160 -9.03 7.14 -40.02
CA PRO A 160 -9.43 8.50 -40.45
C PRO A 160 -9.31 8.73 -41.95
N ASP A 161 -8.44 8.00 -42.64
CA ASP A 161 -8.17 8.18 -44.08
C ASP A 161 -9.25 7.56 -44.95
N GLU A 162 -10.03 6.61 -44.41
CA GLU A 162 -11.16 5.99 -45.10
C GLU A 162 -12.50 6.73 -44.91
N LEU A 163 -12.51 7.78 -44.06
CA LEU A 163 -13.74 8.50 -43.73
C LEU A 163 -14.00 9.71 -44.62
N SER A 164 -15.19 9.80 -45.19
CA SER A 164 -15.68 11.05 -45.75
C SER A 164 -15.96 12.09 -44.64
N PRO A 165 -15.91 13.40 -44.95
CA PRO A 165 -16.16 14.45 -43.94
C PRO A 165 -17.49 14.31 -43.18
N LYS A 166 -18.53 13.81 -43.87
CA LYS A 166 -19.84 13.54 -43.29
C LYS A 166 -19.83 12.38 -42.31
N GLN A 167 -19.07 11.33 -42.63
CA GLN A 167 -18.91 10.16 -41.77
C GLN A 167 -18.06 10.52 -40.54
N ALA A 168 -16.97 11.28 -40.68
CA ALA A 168 -16.14 11.75 -39.59
C ALA A 168 -16.96 12.54 -38.56
N LEU A 169 -17.84 13.43 -39.02
CA LEU A 169 -18.72 14.20 -38.15
C LEU A 169 -19.72 13.30 -37.39
N ALA A 170 -20.29 12.31 -38.09
CA ALA A 170 -21.22 11.35 -37.49
C ALA A 170 -20.50 10.51 -36.38
N TYR A 171 -19.26 10.05 -36.63
CA TYR A 171 -18.44 9.35 -35.66
C TYR A 171 -18.13 10.19 -34.44
N LEU A 172 -17.78 11.48 -34.61
CA LEU A 172 -17.57 12.38 -33.48
C LEU A 172 -18.80 12.48 -32.56
N TYR A 173 -20.01 12.52 -33.14
CA TYR A 173 -21.23 12.50 -32.34
C TYR A 173 -21.48 11.16 -31.64
N GLN A 174 -21.08 10.04 -32.23
CA GLN A 174 -21.16 8.73 -31.59
C GLN A 174 -20.17 8.62 -30.41
N LEU A 175 -18.90 8.97 -30.61
CA LEU A 175 -17.89 8.99 -29.56
C LEU A 175 -18.26 9.90 -28.39
N LYS A 176 -18.87 11.06 -28.69
CA LYS A 176 -19.35 11.99 -27.65
C LYS A 176 -20.51 11.43 -26.81
N LYS A 177 -21.28 10.46 -27.32
CA LYS A 177 -22.34 9.80 -26.55
C LYS A 177 -21.83 8.65 -25.67
N MET A 178 -20.57 8.24 -25.86
CA MET A 178 -19.92 7.19 -25.10
C MET A 178 -19.09 7.74 -23.92
N LEU A 179 -18.97 9.09 -23.82
CA LEU A 179 -18.45 9.84 -22.68
C LEU A 179 -19.51 10.00 -21.59
#